data_76c2d09b7729ca55cb561243f3343dad
#
_entry.id   76c2d09b7729ca55cb561243f3343dad
#
_cell.length_a   1.000
_cell.length_b   1.000
_cell.length_c   1.000
_cell.angle_alpha   90.00
_cell.angle_beta   90.00
_cell.angle_gamma   90.00
#
_symmetry.space_group_name_H-M   'P 1'
#
loop_
_entity.id
_entity.type
_entity.pdbx_description
1 polymer ?
#
loop_
_entity_poly.entity_id
_entity_poly.type
_entity_poly.pdbx_seq_one_letter_code
_entity_poly.pdbx_strand_id
1 'polypeptide(L)'
;IRQMGDYVNDCIIKAIAGQTKDERPLFLKIAYNGPKAMEELASFDPENLIVGILGGSKGTTRDCFELIKKASQYGAKVALFGRKINLAEDPILLVKIMREVVENNIKPKDAVKLYHSELKKNKLIPDRKLLKDVEITEKVLKL
;
A
#
# COMPACT_ATOMS: atom_id res chain seq x y z
N ILE A 1 -4.69 -6.46 16.51
CA ILE A 1 -4.11 -5.71 15.36
C ILE A 1 -4.80 -4.36 15.24
N ARG A 2 -6.14 -4.31 15.20
CA ARG A 2 -6.89 -3.06 15.09
C ARG A 2 -6.55 -2.07 16.21
N GLN A 3 -6.62 -2.51 17.47
CA GLN A 3 -6.28 -1.66 18.63
C GLN A 3 -4.85 -1.11 18.58
N MET A 4 -3.88 -1.91 18.13
CA MET A 4 -2.51 -1.46 17.96
C MET A 4 -2.39 -0.41 16.85
N GLY A 5 -3.10 -0.61 15.74
CA GLY A 5 -3.14 0.34 14.63
C GLY A 5 -3.73 1.69 15.05
N ASP A 6 -4.85 1.65 15.76
CA ASP A 6 -5.51 2.85 16.30
C ASP A 6 -4.58 3.60 17.28
N TYR A 7 -3.91 2.88 18.20
CA TYR A 7 -2.96 3.47 19.13
C TYR A 7 -1.77 4.16 18.42
N VAL A 8 -1.17 3.49 17.45
CA VAL A 8 -0.08 4.07 16.66
C VAL A 8 -0.54 5.33 15.92
N ASN A 9 -1.74 5.29 15.33
CA ASN A 9 -2.32 6.42 14.62
C ASN A 9 -2.55 7.62 15.57
N ASP A 10 -3.10 7.38 16.75
CA ASP A 10 -3.28 8.40 17.78
C ASP A 10 -1.95 9.05 18.19
N CYS A 11 -0.89 8.27 18.34
CA CYS A 11 0.44 8.78 18.66
C CYS A 11 0.98 9.69 17.54
N ILE A 12 0.79 9.30 16.27
CA ILE A 12 1.21 10.09 15.11
C ILE A 12 0.43 11.42 15.08
N ILE A 13 -0.89 11.37 15.21
CA ILE A 13 -1.75 12.56 15.19
C ILE A 13 -1.38 13.52 16.33
N LYS A 14 -1.19 13.01 17.56
CA LYS A 14 -0.77 13.81 18.70
C LYS A 14 0.58 14.50 18.46
N ALA A 15 1.54 13.79 17.89
CA ALA A 15 2.85 14.35 17.58
C ALA A 15 2.76 15.49 16.55
N ILE A 16 1.94 15.31 15.51
CA ILE A 16 1.75 16.33 14.47
C ILE A 16 0.93 17.51 14.98
N ALA A 17 -0.12 17.26 15.75
CA ALA A 17 -0.99 18.30 16.31
C ALA A 17 -0.26 19.23 17.29
N GLY A 18 0.77 18.73 17.98
CA GLY A 18 1.63 19.51 18.86
C GLY A 18 2.65 20.41 18.15
N GLN A 19 2.76 20.34 16.84
CA GLN A 19 3.70 21.15 16.04
C GLN A 19 3.01 22.34 15.41
N THR A 20 3.75 23.45 15.27
CA THR A 20 3.29 24.59 14.48
C THR A 20 3.22 24.20 13.00
N LYS A 21 2.51 24.99 12.18
CA LYS A 21 2.36 24.73 10.75
C LYS A 21 3.72 24.61 10.04
N ASP A 22 4.68 25.47 10.42
CA ASP A 22 6.01 25.53 9.80
C ASP A 22 6.93 24.38 10.24
N GLU A 23 6.64 23.76 11.39
CA GLU A 23 7.40 22.63 11.94
C GLU A 23 6.85 21.25 11.50
N ARG A 24 5.64 21.20 10.95
CA ARG A 24 5.05 19.95 10.48
C ARG A 24 5.78 19.40 9.27
N PRO A 25 5.96 18.08 9.19
CA PRO A 25 6.50 17.48 7.97
C PRO A 25 5.54 17.68 6.80
N LEU A 26 6.08 17.96 5.61
CA LEU A 26 5.29 17.95 4.38
C LEU A 26 4.81 16.54 4.02
N PHE A 27 5.53 15.54 4.49
CA PHE A 27 5.36 14.16 4.06
C PHE A 27 5.54 13.17 5.21
N LEU A 28 4.62 12.23 5.33
CA LEU A 28 4.71 11.11 6.26
C LEU A 28 4.89 9.79 5.51
N LYS A 29 5.80 8.96 5.99
CA LYS A 29 5.95 7.59 5.55
C LYS A 29 5.55 6.65 6.67
N ILE A 30 4.37 6.04 6.57
CA ILE A 30 3.78 5.24 7.65
C ILE A 30 3.34 3.86 7.17
N ALA A 31 3.13 2.94 8.12
CA ALA A 31 2.47 1.67 7.86
C ALA A 31 0.97 1.88 7.63
N TYR A 32 0.36 1.03 6.80
CA TYR A 32 -1.09 0.96 6.71
C TYR A 32 -1.65 0.26 7.96
N ASN A 33 -2.31 1.00 8.82
CA ASN A 33 -2.87 0.52 10.09
C ASN A 33 -4.38 0.20 10.01
N GLY A 34 -4.91 0.11 8.82
CA GLY A 34 -6.32 -0.16 8.55
C GLY A 34 -7.05 1.04 7.95
N PRO A 35 -8.28 0.84 7.46
CA PRO A 35 -9.03 1.85 6.73
C PRO A 35 -9.30 3.11 7.57
N LYS A 36 -9.85 2.93 8.77
CA LYS A 36 -10.20 4.05 9.67
C LYS A 36 -8.98 4.89 10.05
N ALA A 37 -7.89 4.24 10.46
CA ALA A 37 -6.65 4.92 10.85
C ALA A 37 -6.04 5.70 9.66
N MET A 38 -6.08 5.14 8.45
CA MET A 38 -5.58 5.82 7.27
C MET A 38 -6.43 7.04 6.91
N GLU A 39 -7.76 6.90 6.90
CA GLU A 39 -8.68 7.98 6.59
C GLU A 39 -8.57 9.13 7.59
N GLU A 40 -8.51 8.81 8.89
CA GLU A 40 -8.34 9.79 9.96
C GLU A 40 -7.05 10.59 9.79
N LEU A 41 -5.94 9.92 9.54
CA LEU A 41 -4.65 10.58 9.35
C LEU A 41 -4.61 11.41 8.06
N ALA A 42 -5.15 10.89 6.96
CA ALA A 42 -5.20 11.60 5.68
C ALA A 42 -6.10 12.85 5.72
N SER A 43 -7.12 12.85 6.57
CA SER A 43 -8.03 13.98 6.76
C SER A 43 -7.56 14.99 7.80
N PHE A 44 -6.48 14.69 8.55
CA PHE A 44 -5.96 15.59 9.59
C PHE A 44 -5.47 16.94 9.05
N ASP A 45 -4.71 16.94 7.96
CA ASP A 45 -4.24 18.14 7.27
C ASP A 45 -4.13 17.88 5.76
N PRO A 46 -5.26 17.77 5.05
CA PRO A 46 -5.29 17.28 3.67
C PRO A 46 -4.65 18.22 2.65
N GLU A 47 -4.50 19.50 3.00
CA GLU A 47 -3.91 20.51 2.13
C GLU A 47 -2.39 20.56 2.22
N ASN A 48 -1.81 20.32 3.41
CA ASN A 48 -0.39 20.52 3.65
C ASN A 48 0.36 19.21 3.92
N LEU A 49 -0.30 18.12 4.34
CA LEU A 49 0.33 16.86 4.70
C LEU A 49 0.11 15.80 3.63
N ILE A 50 1.20 15.31 3.04
CA ILE A 50 1.17 14.18 2.13
C ILE A 50 1.38 12.89 2.93
N VAL A 51 0.35 12.05 3.00
CA VAL A 51 0.45 10.74 3.64
C VAL A 51 0.87 9.70 2.63
N GLY A 52 2.03 9.10 2.87
CA GLY A 52 2.58 8.00 2.08
C GLY A 52 2.65 6.71 2.90
N ILE A 53 2.44 5.58 2.23
CA ILE A 53 2.51 4.27 2.86
C ILE A 53 3.81 3.55 2.56
N LEU A 54 4.33 2.82 3.54
CA LEU A 54 5.43 1.89 3.36
C LEU A 54 4.92 0.51 2.93
N GLY A 55 5.72 -0.21 2.13
CA GLY A 55 5.35 -1.51 1.58
C GLY A 55 5.52 -2.70 2.53
N GLY A 56 6.35 -2.57 3.55
CA GLY A 56 6.66 -3.68 4.45
C GLY A 56 7.50 -4.79 3.80
N SER A 57 7.23 -6.05 4.14
CA SER A 57 7.85 -7.24 3.53
C SER A 57 7.39 -7.46 2.09
N LYS A 58 8.05 -8.37 1.34
CA LYS A 58 7.62 -8.71 -0.02
C LYS A 58 6.15 -9.15 -0.05
N GLY A 59 5.77 -10.09 0.82
CA GLY A 59 4.42 -10.66 0.83
C GLY A 59 4.06 -11.39 -0.47
N THR A 60 2.77 -11.53 -0.75
CA THR A 60 2.26 -11.97 -2.05
C THR A 60 2.07 -10.78 -2.99
N THR A 61 1.96 -11.03 -4.30
CA THR A 61 1.58 -9.98 -5.26
C THR A 61 0.19 -9.42 -4.94
N ARG A 62 -0.71 -10.27 -4.39
CA ARG A 62 -2.00 -9.83 -3.89
C ARG A 62 -1.88 -8.84 -2.74
N ASP A 63 -1.00 -9.08 -1.76
CA ASP A 63 -0.77 -8.14 -0.66
C ASP A 63 -0.31 -6.76 -1.19
N CYS A 64 0.55 -6.75 -2.22
CA CYS A 64 1.00 -5.52 -2.84
C CYS A 64 -0.15 -4.71 -3.45
N PHE A 65 -0.97 -5.35 -4.28
CA PHE A 65 -2.08 -4.69 -4.96
C PHE A 65 -3.24 -4.34 -4.02
N GLU A 66 -3.50 -5.16 -3.00
CA GLU A 66 -4.49 -4.86 -1.98
C GLU A 66 -4.09 -3.66 -1.13
N LEU A 67 -2.81 -3.61 -0.72
CA LEU A 67 -2.28 -2.51 0.07
C LEU A 67 -2.41 -1.18 -0.67
N ILE A 68 -1.97 -1.10 -1.92
CA ILE A 68 -2.03 0.14 -2.68
C ILE A 68 -3.48 0.58 -2.95
N LYS A 69 -4.36 -0.39 -3.24
CA LYS A 69 -5.79 -0.13 -3.45
C LYS A 69 -6.44 0.48 -2.23
N LYS A 70 -6.31 -0.18 -1.08
CA LYS A 70 -6.88 0.29 0.18
C LYS A 70 -6.27 1.61 0.62
N ALA A 71 -4.95 1.73 0.59
CA ALA A 71 -4.30 2.96 1.00
C ALA A 71 -4.72 4.16 0.16
N SER A 72 -4.79 4.02 -1.16
CA SER A 72 -5.30 5.05 -2.07
C SER A 72 -6.76 5.39 -1.79
N GLN A 73 -7.59 4.38 -1.56
CA GLN A 73 -9.02 4.55 -1.26
C GLN A 73 -9.25 5.37 0.01
N TYR A 74 -8.37 5.22 1.02
CA TYR A 74 -8.48 5.91 2.32
C TYR A 74 -7.52 7.10 2.46
N GLY A 75 -7.07 7.67 1.34
CA GLY A 75 -6.45 8.99 1.30
C GLY A 75 -4.91 9.03 1.24
N ALA A 76 -4.22 7.88 1.19
CA ALA A 76 -2.79 7.89 0.91
C ALA A 76 -2.52 8.35 -0.52
N LYS A 77 -1.56 9.27 -0.68
CA LYS A 77 -1.21 9.86 -1.98
C LYS A 77 0.05 9.28 -2.61
N VAL A 78 0.89 8.62 -1.81
CA VAL A 78 2.18 8.08 -2.26
C VAL A 78 2.42 6.69 -1.71
N ALA A 79 2.92 5.77 -2.55
CA ALA A 79 3.38 4.45 -2.16
C ALA A 79 4.91 4.38 -2.20
N LEU A 80 5.53 4.13 -1.05
CA LEU A 80 6.98 4.07 -0.87
C LEU A 80 7.41 2.63 -0.65
N PHE A 81 7.34 1.84 -1.70
CA PHE A 81 7.62 0.42 -1.67
C PHE A 81 9.08 0.15 -2.07
N GLY A 82 9.85 -0.44 -1.17
CA GLY A 82 11.20 -0.95 -1.47
C GLY A 82 11.13 -2.43 -1.85
N ARG A 83 11.06 -3.30 -0.84
CA ARG A 83 11.12 -4.77 -1.03
C ARG A 83 10.04 -5.35 -1.93
N LYS A 84 8.83 -4.82 -1.89
CA LYS A 84 7.74 -5.29 -2.76
C LYS A 84 8.08 -5.08 -4.25
N ILE A 85 8.75 -3.99 -4.58
CA ILE A 85 9.13 -3.66 -5.96
C ILE A 85 10.47 -4.33 -6.32
N ASN A 86 11.52 -4.11 -5.51
CA ASN A 86 12.87 -4.56 -5.87
C ASN A 86 13.03 -6.09 -5.89
N LEU A 87 12.18 -6.82 -5.17
CA LEU A 87 12.17 -8.28 -5.14
C LEU A 87 11.08 -8.89 -6.04
N ALA A 88 10.42 -8.09 -6.88
CA ALA A 88 9.47 -8.59 -7.85
C ALA A 88 10.20 -9.23 -9.04
N GLU A 89 9.57 -10.19 -9.69
CA GLU A 89 10.11 -10.87 -10.88
C GLU A 89 10.31 -9.89 -12.05
N ASP A 90 9.42 -8.91 -12.18
CA ASP A 90 9.51 -7.78 -13.10
C ASP A 90 9.05 -6.51 -12.36
N PRO A 91 9.98 -5.72 -11.79
CA PRO A 91 9.65 -4.51 -11.04
C PRO A 91 8.88 -3.46 -11.87
N ILE A 92 9.24 -3.30 -13.14
CA ILE A 92 8.61 -2.32 -14.02
C ILE A 92 7.17 -2.72 -14.33
N LEU A 93 6.95 -3.98 -14.65
CA LEU A 93 5.62 -4.52 -14.88
C LEU A 93 4.76 -4.42 -13.62
N LEU A 94 5.32 -4.75 -12.44
CA LEU A 94 4.60 -4.63 -11.17
C LEU A 94 4.10 -3.20 -10.95
N VAL A 95 4.98 -2.20 -11.12
CA VAL A 95 4.62 -0.78 -10.96
C VAL A 95 3.57 -0.34 -11.99
N LYS A 96 3.66 -0.78 -13.24
CA LYS A 96 2.62 -0.50 -14.25
C LYS A 96 1.25 -1.03 -13.80
N ILE A 97 1.18 -2.26 -13.32
CA ILE A 97 -0.08 -2.85 -12.86
C ILE A 97 -0.56 -2.20 -11.55
N MET A 98 0.34 -1.79 -10.66
CA MET A 98 -0.03 -0.99 -9.47
C MET A 98 -0.76 0.30 -9.88
N ARG A 99 -0.31 0.98 -10.93
CA ARG A 99 -1.01 2.16 -11.47
C ARG A 99 -2.40 1.81 -12.00
N GLU A 100 -2.52 0.71 -12.76
CA GLU A 100 -3.82 0.23 -13.24
C GLU A 100 -4.81 -0.07 -12.11
N VAL A 101 -4.31 -0.60 -10.97
CA VAL A 101 -5.15 -0.85 -9.78
C VAL A 101 -5.68 0.45 -9.19
N VAL A 102 -4.90 1.52 -9.16
CA VAL A 102 -5.28 2.79 -8.56
C VAL A 102 -6.06 3.67 -9.55
N GLU A 103 -5.52 3.86 -10.74
CA GLU A 103 -6.05 4.79 -11.75
C GLU A 103 -7.29 4.23 -12.48
N ASN A 104 -7.22 2.95 -12.88
CA ASN A 104 -8.26 2.28 -13.66
C ASN A 104 -9.14 1.32 -12.84
N ASN A 105 -8.98 1.33 -11.52
CA ASN A 105 -9.81 0.61 -10.57
C ASN A 105 -9.86 -0.91 -10.77
N ILE A 106 -8.81 -1.53 -11.33
CA ILE A 106 -8.71 -2.97 -11.48
C ILE A 106 -8.77 -3.64 -10.09
N LYS A 107 -9.54 -4.71 -9.97
CA LYS A 107 -9.59 -5.47 -8.72
C LYS A 107 -8.24 -6.13 -8.44
N PRO A 108 -7.70 -6.03 -7.21
CA PRO A 108 -6.38 -6.60 -6.88
C PRO A 108 -6.20 -8.07 -7.25
N LYS A 109 -7.25 -8.89 -7.13
CA LYS A 109 -7.21 -10.31 -7.55
C LYS A 109 -7.02 -10.48 -9.05
N ASP A 110 -7.64 -9.63 -9.86
CA ASP A 110 -7.53 -9.70 -11.32
C ASP A 110 -6.19 -9.09 -11.77
N ALA A 111 -5.69 -8.08 -11.05
CA ALA A 111 -4.34 -7.55 -11.24
C ALA A 111 -3.25 -8.61 -11.05
N VAL A 112 -3.39 -9.52 -10.05
CA VAL A 112 -2.46 -10.66 -9.88
C VAL A 112 -2.49 -11.59 -11.10
N LYS A 113 -3.67 -11.90 -11.59
CA LYS A 113 -3.80 -12.76 -12.80
C LYS A 113 -3.15 -12.09 -14.02
N LEU A 114 -3.37 -10.79 -14.18
CA LEU A 114 -2.74 -10.00 -15.24
C LEU A 114 -1.21 -10.04 -15.12
N TYR A 115 -0.68 -9.80 -13.91
CA TYR A 115 0.77 -9.87 -13.66
C TYR A 115 1.36 -11.22 -14.06
N HIS A 116 0.75 -12.34 -13.62
CA HIS A 116 1.18 -13.69 -13.98
C HIS A 116 1.09 -13.97 -15.50
N SER A 117 0.05 -13.46 -16.16
CA SER A 117 -0.11 -13.60 -17.62
C SER A 117 1.02 -12.87 -18.37
N GLU A 118 1.35 -11.64 -17.94
CA GLU A 118 2.42 -10.85 -18.57
C GLU A 118 3.81 -11.45 -18.27
N LEU A 119 4.06 -11.93 -17.05
CA LEU A 119 5.31 -12.66 -16.75
C LEU A 119 5.50 -13.85 -17.69
N LYS A 120 4.43 -14.63 -17.93
CA LYS A 120 4.49 -15.78 -18.84
C LYS A 120 4.80 -15.35 -20.27
N LYS A 121 4.21 -14.25 -20.77
CA LYS A 121 4.53 -13.69 -22.09
C LYS A 121 6.01 -13.26 -22.19
N ASN A 122 6.54 -12.71 -21.12
CA ASN A 122 7.94 -12.29 -21.03
C ASN A 122 8.90 -13.45 -20.69
N LYS A 123 8.40 -14.70 -20.65
CA LYS A 123 9.16 -15.91 -20.30
C LYS A 123 9.82 -15.86 -18.92
N LEU A 124 9.24 -15.10 -17.98
CA LEU A 124 9.64 -15.04 -16.60
C LEU A 124 8.84 -16.03 -15.75
N ILE A 125 9.51 -16.64 -14.79
CA ILE A 125 8.91 -17.64 -13.90
C ILE A 125 8.46 -16.92 -12.62
N PRO A 126 7.16 -16.97 -12.26
CA PRO A 126 6.70 -16.42 -10.99
C PRO A 126 7.30 -17.16 -9.79
N ASP A 127 7.72 -16.44 -8.77
CA ASP A 127 8.22 -17.00 -7.50
C ASP A 127 7.18 -17.88 -6.79
N ARG A 128 5.89 -17.59 -7.03
CA ARG A 128 4.76 -18.32 -6.44
C ARG A 128 3.78 -18.78 -7.50
N LYS A 129 3.15 -19.92 -7.24
CA LYS A 129 2.01 -20.39 -8.05
C LYS A 129 0.85 -19.39 -7.90
N LEU A 130 0.12 -19.13 -8.97
CA LEU A 130 -1.01 -18.19 -9.00
C LEU A 130 -1.99 -18.39 -7.84
N LEU A 131 -2.36 -19.63 -7.52
CA LEU A 131 -3.30 -19.96 -6.44
C LEU A 131 -2.82 -19.45 -5.06
N LYS A 132 -1.51 -19.44 -4.80
CA LYS A 132 -0.94 -18.91 -3.56
C LYS A 132 -0.71 -17.41 -3.61
N ASP A 133 -0.42 -16.89 -4.80
CA ASP A 133 -0.09 -15.47 -4.96
C ASP A 133 -1.34 -14.56 -4.98
N VAL A 134 -2.54 -15.14 -5.16
CA VAL A 134 -3.83 -14.42 -5.02
C VAL A 134 -4.34 -14.37 -3.58
N GLU A 135 -3.65 -14.97 -2.62
CA GLU A 135 -4.03 -14.96 -1.21
C GLU A 135 -3.55 -13.69 -0.52
N ILE A 136 -4.39 -13.13 0.37
CA ILE A 136 -3.99 -12.06 1.29
C ILE A 136 -3.35 -12.68 2.52
N THR A 137 -2.06 -12.43 2.74
CA THR A 137 -1.31 -12.95 3.89
C THR A 137 -1.14 -11.91 5.00
N GLU A 138 -1.12 -10.63 4.67
CA GLU A 138 -1.03 -9.54 5.65
C GLU A 138 -2.39 -9.33 6.34
N LYS A 139 -2.43 -9.57 7.65
CA LYS A 139 -3.70 -9.53 8.43
C LYS A 139 -4.41 -8.17 8.38
N VAL A 140 -3.66 -7.08 8.35
CA VAL A 140 -4.23 -5.72 8.30
C VAL A 140 -5.00 -5.45 7.01
N LEU A 141 -4.66 -6.14 5.93
CA LEU A 141 -5.35 -6.02 4.65
C LEU A 141 -6.68 -6.79 4.59
N LYS A 142 -7.00 -7.56 5.64
CA LYS A 142 -8.29 -8.25 5.78
C LYS A 142 -9.32 -7.44 6.58
N LEU A 143 -8.91 -6.29 7.13
CA LEU A 143 -9.79 -5.30 7.76
C LEU A 143 -10.48 -4.47 6.69
#